data_185819072cf9924bb0f60f71eac7c4a2
#
_entry.id   185819072cf9924bb0f60f71eac7c4a2
#
_cell.length_a   1.000
_cell.length_b   1.000
_cell.length_c   1.000
_cell.angle_alpha   90.00
_cell.angle_beta   90.00
_cell.angle_gamma   90.00
#
_symmetry.space_group_name_H-M   'P 1'
#
loop_
_entity.id
_entity.type
_entity.pdbx_description
1 polymer ?
#
loop_
_entity_poly.entity_id
_entity_poly.type
_entity_poly.pdbx_seq_one_letter_code
_entity_poly.pdbx_strand_id
1 'polypeptide(L)'
;MTETMTGAQWLAGSIAASGQTHVFFVDAVLRRTLLALGDAGVAPVLAHTEKAAVYMADGYARISGRPGIVAAQSVGAANLAAGLQDAYLSRAPIIAMTGRKVPAHQHRNAYQEVDHAPLFSPVTKMQTDVADAADLPRVLRQAFATSVALPPRPVHLDLFGLQAEVIENGKLAAPIADLSAFRMPMHRPGPDMAAIEAAARALMAAPKVAIVAGDGAALSGCASELLIVAEALAAPIATALGARGLISTRHPLHIGVAGAYAAPPANRILHDADLILFVGADTGDMLTNYWRTPVAGAAVVQIDADPHEFDRSYPAAVAVQGDPRAALAALAAALGKPKRDGAYLAAAQAQMAAWRAEMSPRMASEARPIDPARLAAEITAALPADGILVADTGYSGIWTATMVDLEPGQSYLRAAGSLGWSFPAALGAKCAAPDRKVLCWSGDGALYYHLAELETARRRGISASHANMQRMAC
;
A
#
# COMPACT_ATOMS: atom_id res chain seq x y z
N MET A 1 29.36 21.79 -23.30
CA MET A 1 29.82 21.69 -21.89
C MET A 1 28.56 21.61 -21.03
N THR A 2 28.38 20.55 -20.27
CA THR A 2 27.30 20.47 -19.28
C THR A 2 27.52 21.57 -18.24
N GLU A 3 26.51 22.37 -18.02
CA GLU A 3 26.53 23.43 -17.02
C GLU A 3 26.69 22.81 -15.62
N THR A 4 27.63 23.31 -14.84
CA THR A 4 27.86 22.84 -13.48
C THR A 4 26.77 23.41 -12.56
N MET A 5 26.04 22.57 -11.87
CA MET A 5 25.00 22.96 -10.92
C MET A 5 25.28 22.49 -9.50
N THR A 6 24.61 23.04 -8.52
CA THR A 6 24.69 22.54 -7.13
C THR A 6 23.94 21.24 -6.97
N GLY A 7 24.31 20.44 -5.95
CA GLY A 7 23.57 19.23 -5.60
C GLY A 7 22.11 19.53 -5.31
N ALA A 8 21.79 20.65 -4.67
CA ALA A 8 20.41 21.09 -4.43
C ALA A 8 19.63 21.31 -5.74
N GLN A 9 20.21 22.02 -6.71
CA GLN A 9 19.56 22.25 -8.01
C GLN A 9 19.37 20.95 -8.80
N TRP A 10 20.40 20.10 -8.80
CA TRP A 10 20.35 18.81 -9.49
C TRP A 10 19.29 17.88 -8.89
N LEU A 11 19.25 17.79 -7.55
CA LEU A 11 18.28 16.94 -6.83
C LEU A 11 16.85 17.43 -7.06
N ALA A 12 16.60 18.73 -6.93
CA ALA A 12 15.29 19.32 -7.19
C ALA A 12 14.82 19.09 -8.63
N GLY A 13 15.70 19.35 -9.62
CA GLY A 13 15.40 19.12 -11.04
C GLY A 13 15.10 17.65 -11.34
N SER A 14 15.86 16.71 -10.75
CA SER A 14 15.64 15.27 -10.95
C SER A 14 14.35 14.76 -10.28
N ILE A 15 14.00 15.30 -9.10
CA ILE A 15 12.72 15.02 -8.46
C ILE A 15 11.57 15.55 -9.33
N ALA A 16 11.66 16.77 -9.86
CA ALA A 16 10.66 17.32 -10.76
C ALA A 16 10.53 16.48 -12.05
N ALA A 17 11.67 16.11 -12.67
CA ALA A 17 11.69 15.28 -13.87
C ALA A 17 11.13 13.86 -13.66
N SER A 18 11.09 13.37 -12.42
CA SER A 18 10.42 12.10 -12.09
C SER A 18 8.89 12.19 -12.18
N GLY A 19 8.33 13.40 -12.32
CA GLY A 19 6.88 13.67 -12.31
C GLY A 19 6.28 13.68 -10.90
N GLN A 20 7.11 13.90 -9.89
CA GLN A 20 6.63 14.19 -8.54
C GLN A 20 5.97 15.56 -8.51
N THR A 21 4.86 15.67 -7.79
CA THR A 21 4.15 16.92 -7.56
C THR A 21 4.33 17.45 -6.14
N HIS A 22 4.69 16.57 -5.21
CA HIS A 22 4.84 16.90 -3.80
C HIS A 22 6.02 16.17 -3.16
N VAL A 23 6.65 16.82 -2.18
CA VAL A 23 7.65 16.24 -1.26
C VAL A 23 7.22 16.60 0.15
N PHE A 24 7.24 15.63 1.07
CA PHE A 24 6.80 15.80 2.44
C PHE A 24 7.99 15.88 3.39
N PHE A 25 7.95 16.76 4.38
CA PHE A 25 9.13 16.97 5.22
C PHE A 25 8.78 17.58 6.58
N VAL A 26 9.72 17.47 7.52
CA VAL A 26 9.82 18.34 8.69
C VAL A 26 11.11 19.14 8.58
N ASP A 27 11.06 20.41 8.91
CA ASP A 27 12.15 21.37 8.64
C ASP A 27 13.48 21.00 9.29
N ALA A 28 14.48 21.71 8.81
CA ALA A 28 15.92 21.73 9.05
C ALA A 28 16.71 20.69 8.24
N VAL A 29 16.20 20.25 7.09
CA VAL A 29 16.92 19.40 6.13
C VAL A 29 16.66 19.87 4.70
N LEU A 30 17.63 19.71 3.80
CA LEU A 30 17.48 19.96 2.35
C LEU A 30 16.86 21.33 2.00
N ARG A 31 17.17 22.36 2.77
CA ARG A 31 16.51 23.68 2.65
C ARG A 31 16.66 24.32 1.27
N ARG A 32 17.83 24.19 0.66
CA ARG A 32 18.08 24.71 -0.70
C ARG A 32 17.36 23.90 -1.75
N THR A 33 17.34 22.58 -1.58
CA THR A 33 16.58 21.66 -2.45
C THR A 33 15.10 21.96 -2.37
N LEU A 34 14.54 22.15 -1.16
CA LEU A 34 13.11 22.47 -0.96
C LEU A 34 12.72 23.80 -1.60
N LEU A 35 13.58 24.81 -1.57
CA LEU A 35 13.36 26.07 -2.29
C LEU A 35 13.38 25.84 -3.80
N ALA A 36 14.39 25.14 -4.33
CA ALA A 36 14.51 24.85 -5.75
C ALA A 36 13.39 23.95 -6.28
N LEU A 37 12.79 23.09 -5.45
CA LEU A 37 11.59 22.30 -5.80
C LEU A 37 10.39 23.20 -6.08
N GLY A 38 10.18 24.25 -5.28
CA GLY A 38 9.12 25.24 -5.52
C GLY A 38 9.25 25.90 -6.89
N ASP A 39 10.47 26.30 -7.26
CA ASP A 39 10.77 26.89 -8.59
C ASP A 39 10.55 25.86 -9.72
N ALA A 40 10.76 24.58 -9.45
CA ALA A 40 10.54 23.49 -10.40
C ALA A 40 9.08 22.96 -10.46
N GLY A 41 8.16 23.60 -9.74
CA GLY A 41 6.73 23.22 -9.74
C GLY A 41 6.38 22.02 -8.85
N VAL A 42 7.29 21.60 -7.96
CA VAL A 42 7.04 20.56 -6.96
C VAL A 42 6.74 21.22 -5.61
N ALA A 43 5.61 20.92 -5.01
CA ALA A 43 5.19 21.53 -3.75
C ALA A 43 5.83 20.84 -2.53
N PRO A 44 6.68 21.53 -1.75
CA PRO A 44 7.14 21.02 -0.47
C PRO A 44 6.03 21.14 0.57
N VAL A 45 5.66 20.06 1.23
CA VAL A 45 4.62 20.01 2.27
C VAL A 45 5.28 19.82 3.63
N LEU A 46 5.35 20.88 4.41
CA LEU A 46 5.81 20.85 5.79
C LEU A 46 4.72 20.22 6.68
N ALA A 47 5.04 19.11 7.31
CA ALA A 47 4.21 18.43 8.30
C ALA A 47 4.59 18.85 9.74
N HIS A 48 3.75 18.52 10.71
CA HIS A 48 4.02 18.78 12.14
C HIS A 48 4.87 17.68 12.79
N THR A 49 4.87 16.47 12.20
CA THR A 49 5.73 15.37 12.65
C THR A 49 6.29 14.61 11.45
N GLU A 50 7.49 14.04 11.61
CA GLU A 50 8.13 13.22 10.57
C GLU A 50 7.31 11.99 10.25
N LYS A 51 6.68 11.40 11.25
CA LYS A 51 5.77 10.26 11.09
C LYS A 51 4.57 10.61 10.22
N ALA A 52 3.96 11.79 10.43
CA ALA A 52 2.87 12.27 9.56
C ALA A 52 3.35 12.54 8.13
N ALA A 53 4.57 13.09 7.95
CA ALA A 53 5.16 13.28 6.64
C ALA A 53 5.34 11.95 5.90
N VAL A 54 5.77 10.88 6.58
CA VAL A 54 5.82 9.52 6.01
C VAL A 54 4.45 9.03 5.59
N TYR A 55 3.43 9.21 6.43
CA TYR A 55 2.07 8.76 6.13
C TYR A 55 1.45 9.52 4.95
N MET A 56 1.76 10.83 4.82
CA MET A 56 1.42 11.60 3.62
C MET A 56 2.12 11.04 2.38
N ALA A 57 3.44 10.75 2.48
CA ALA A 57 4.20 10.16 1.39
C ALA A 57 3.67 8.77 0.99
N ASP A 58 3.21 7.97 1.97
CA ASP A 58 2.61 6.65 1.75
C ASP A 58 1.28 6.77 0.99
N GLY A 59 0.35 7.59 1.46
CA GLY A 59 -0.91 7.84 0.76
C GLY A 59 -0.70 8.38 -0.66
N TYR A 60 0.27 9.29 -0.83
CA TYR A 60 0.67 9.79 -2.14
C TYR A 60 1.19 8.67 -3.05
N ALA A 61 2.09 7.83 -2.54
CA ALA A 61 2.70 6.76 -3.33
C ALA A 61 1.68 5.73 -3.82
N ARG A 62 0.78 5.29 -2.96
CA ARG A 62 -0.24 4.29 -3.32
C ARG A 62 -1.25 4.81 -4.35
N ILE A 63 -1.54 6.11 -4.36
CA ILE A 63 -2.49 6.69 -5.35
C ILE A 63 -1.79 7.08 -6.63
N SER A 64 -0.58 7.69 -6.56
CA SER A 64 0.15 8.12 -7.77
C SER A 64 0.81 6.96 -8.52
N GLY A 65 1.08 5.84 -7.86
CA GLY A 65 1.93 4.76 -8.37
C GLY A 65 3.41 5.13 -8.46
N ARG A 66 3.83 6.27 -7.90
CA ARG A 66 5.22 6.76 -7.85
C ARG A 66 5.78 6.63 -6.45
N PRO A 67 7.11 6.59 -6.25
CA PRO A 67 7.67 6.67 -4.90
C PRO A 67 7.23 7.93 -4.17
N GLY A 68 6.77 7.84 -2.93
CA GLY A 68 6.60 9.00 -2.06
C GLY A 68 7.98 9.49 -1.58
N ILE A 69 8.19 10.79 -1.53
CA ILE A 69 9.47 11.35 -1.07
C ILE A 69 9.25 12.06 0.26
N VAL A 70 10.09 11.71 1.25
CA VAL A 70 10.03 12.30 2.58
C VAL A 70 11.42 12.67 3.07
N ALA A 71 11.53 13.78 3.80
CA ALA A 71 12.81 14.24 4.35
C ALA A 71 12.70 14.71 5.80
N ALA A 72 13.74 14.44 6.60
CA ALA A 72 13.89 14.94 7.96
C ALA A 72 15.36 15.10 8.37
N GLN A 73 15.59 15.95 9.36
CA GLN A 73 16.90 16.10 9.98
C GLN A 73 17.23 14.88 10.86
N SER A 74 18.50 14.76 11.25
CA SER A 74 19.10 13.65 11.99
C SER A 74 18.24 13.05 13.12
N VAL A 75 17.82 13.82 14.14
CA VAL A 75 16.99 13.26 15.22
C VAL A 75 15.57 12.90 14.73
N GLY A 76 15.06 13.59 13.71
CA GLY A 76 13.80 13.27 13.05
C GLY A 76 13.85 11.95 12.30
N ALA A 77 15.04 11.43 11.99
CA ALA A 77 15.22 10.13 11.36
C ALA A 77 14.57 9.00 12.16
N ALA A 78 14.62 9.04 13.49
CA ALA A 78 13.96 8.03 14.34
C ALA A 78 12.43 8.05 14.15
N ASN A 79 11.84 9.25 14.07
CA ASN A 79 10.41 9.40 13.80
C ASN A 79 10.04 8.98 12.36
N LEU A 80 10.92 9.23 11.37
CA LEU A 80 10.73 8.69 10.01
C LEU A 80 10.73 7.16 10.03
N ALA A 81 11.73 6.54 10.69
CA ALA A 81 11.81 5.08 10.78
C ALA A 81 10.55 4.48 11.41
N ALA A 82 10.02 5.11 12.48
CA ALA A 82 8.76 4.71 13.09
C ALA A 82 7.54 4.81 12.15
N GLY A 83 7.55 5.75 11.21
CA GLY A 83 6.52 5.85 10.17
C GLY A 83 6.71 4.82 9.05
N LEU A 84 7.96 4.61 8.64
CA LEU A 84 8.31 3.73 7.51
C LEU A 84 7.98 2.26 7.77
N GLN A 85 7.87 1.81 9.01
CA GLN A 85 7.45 0.43 9.30
C GLN A 85 6.10 0.09 8.67
N ASP A 86 5.13 1.02 8.70
CA ASP A 86 3.82 0.81 8.09
C ASP A 86 3.93 0.69 6.57
N ALA A 87 4.67 1.61 5.94
CA ALA A 87 4.95 1.59 4.52
C ALA A 87 5.72 0.32 4.08
N TYR A 88 6.63 -0.19 4.93
CA TYR A 88 7.36 -1.43 4.68
C TYR A 88 6.44 -2.64 4.67
N LEU A 89 5.56 -2.73 5.66
CA LEU A 89 4.58 -3.82 5.80
C LEU A 89 3.51 -3.77 4.70
N SER A 90 3.07 -2.57 4.33
CA SER A 90 2.07 -2.37 3.26
C SER A 90 2.65 -2.27 1.86
N ARG A 91 3.97 -2.50 1.70
CA ARG A 91 4.65 -2.52 0.40
C ARG A 91 4.48 -1.20 -0.38
N ALA A 92 4.54 -0.06 0.33
CA ALA A 92 4.52 1.24 -0.29
C ALA A 92 5.95 1.72 -0.64
N PRO A 93 6.20 2.18 -1.87
CA PRO A 93 7.51 2.69 -2.24
C PRO A 93 7.69 4.10 -1.67
N ILE A 94 8.67 4.27 -0.78
CA ILE A 94 9.03 5.57 -0.21
C ILE A 94 10.54 5.76 -0.33
N ILE A 95 10.96 6.98 -0.67
CA ILE A 95 12.35 7.41 -0.60
C ILE A 95 12.47 8.37 0.57
N ALA A 96 13.07 7.89 1.67
CA ALA A 96 13.37 8.69 2.84
C ALA A 96 14.77 9.29 2.73
N MET A 97 14.89 10.60 2.93
CA MET A 97 16.15 11.33 2.91
C MET A 97 16.39 11.96 4.27
N THR A 98 17.56 11.68 4.86
CA THR A 98 17.94 12.28 6.16
C THR A 98 19.28 12.98 6.07
N GLY A 99 19.48 13.98 6.93
CA GLY A 99 20.77 14.60 7.11
C GLY A 99 21.57 13.88 8.19
N ARG A 100 22.88 13.68 7.98
CA ARG A 100 23.78 12.97 8.89
C ARG A 100 25.07 13.72 9.11
N LYS A 101 25.63 13.69 10.32
CA LYS A 101 26.97 14.22 10.60
C LYS A 101 28.01 13.53 9.71
N VAL A 102 28.94 14.34 9.20
CA VAL A 102 30.09 13.81 8.46
C VAL A 102 31.00 12.95 9.36
N PRO A 103 31.70 11.93 8.84
CA PRO A 103 32.49 11.00 9.65
C PRO A 103 33.48 11.68 10.61
N ALA A 104 34.06 12.81 10.22
CA ALA A 104 35.00 13.58 11.07
C ALA A 104 34.34 14.11 12.37
N HIS A 105 33.03 14.21 12.42
CA HIS A 105 32.28 14.72 13.59
C HIS A 105 31.54 13.59 14.35
N GLN A 106 31.48 12.40 13.81
CA GLN A 106 30.79 11.26 14.44
C GLN A 106 31.57 10.74 15.66
N HIS A 107 30.87 10.16 16.64
CA HIS A 107 31.42 9.58 17.88
C HIS A 107 32.15 10.60 18.77
N ARG A 108 31.76 11.87 18.67
CA ARG A 108 32.36 12.98 19.41
C ARG A 108 31.34 13.79 20.22
N ASN A 109 30.22 13.20 20.59
CA ASN A 109 29.06 13.87 21.20
C ASN A 109 28.56 15.05 20.36
N ALA A 110 28.59 14.90 19.05
CA ALA A 110 28.13 15.94 18.14
C ALA A 110 26.61 16.19 18.31
N TYR A 111 26.21 17.44 18.19
CA TYR A 111 24.79 17.82 18.31
C TYR A 111 23.91 17.02 17.33
N GLN A 112 22.87 16.39 17.84
CA GLN A 112 21.92 15.56 17.08
C GLN A 112 22.57 14.37 16.31
N GLU A 113 23.68 13.84 16.79
CA GLU A 113 24.25 12.65 16.21
C GLU A 113 23.48 11.41 16.67
N VAL A 114 22.96 10.67 15.71
CA VAL A 114 22.33 9.34 15.90
C VAL A 114 22.83 8.44 14.79
N ASP A 115 23.11 7.18 15.10
CA ASP A 115 23.40 6.19 14.07
C ASP A 115 22.10 5.76 13.39
N HIS A 116 21.96 6.11 12.12
CA HIS A 116 20.74 5.84 11.37
C HIS A 116 20.68 4.42 10.84
N ALA A 117 21.80 3.75 10.61
CA ALA A 117 21.82 2.43 10.01
C ALA A 117 20.99 1.39 10.80
N PRO A 118 21.10 1.25 12.12
CA PRO A 118 20.26 0.34 12.89
C PRO A 118 18.77 0.73 12.90
N LEU A 119 18.46 2.03 12.77
CA LEU A 119 17.08 2.50 12.79
C LEU A 119 16.32 2.13 11.49
N PHE A 120 16.99 2.23 10.34
CA PHE A 120 16.36 2.04 9.05
C PHE A 120 16.47 0.61 8.51
N SER A 121 17.46 -0.16 8.94
CA SER A 121 17.70 -1.54 8.48
C SER A 121 16.44 -2.44 8.49
N PRO A 122 15.60 -2.48 9.54
CA PRO A 122 14.43 -3.36 9.57
C PRO A 122 13.22 -2.83 8.79
N VAL A 123 13.23 -1.56 8.39
CA VAL A 123 12.07 -0.87 7.79
C VAL A 123 12.34 -0.35 6.38
N THR A 124 13.47 -0.71 5.78
CA THR A 124 13.84 -0.34 4.42
C THR A 124 14.39 -1.53 3.65
N LYS A 125 14.26 -1.46 2.34
CA LYS A 125 14.76 -2.46 1.39
C LYS A 125 16.20 -2.16 0.94
N MET A 126 16.58 -0.90 1.04
CA MET A 126 17.91 -0.38 0.73
C MET A 126 18.20 0.80 1.65
N GLN A 127 19.42 0.87 2.11
CA GLN A 127 19.95 1.97 2.87
C GLN A 127 21.34 2.31 2.34
N THR A 128 21.63 3.61 2.17
CA THR A 128 22.95 4.02 1.70
C THR A 128 23.32 5.43 2.16
N ASP A 129 24.58 5.62 2.49
CA ASP A 129 25.17 6.93 2.75
C ASP A 129 25.48 7.61 1.41
N VAL A 130 25.23 8.92 1.34
CA VAL A 130 25.61 9.78 0.23
C VAL A 130 26.60 10.80 0.77
N ALA A 131 27.86 10.56 0.48
CA ALA A 131 28.96 11.37 1.03
C ALA A 131 29.36 12.55 0.12
N ASP A 132 29.09 12.45 -1.19
CA ASP A 132 29.42 13.46 -2.18
C ASP A 132 28.24 13.68 -3.14
N ALA A 133 28.07 14.92 -3.58
CA ALA A 133 27.06 15.26 -4.57
C ALA A 133 27.26 14.52 -5.91
N ALA A 134 28.49 14.17 -6.26
CA ALA A 134 28.80 13.39 -7.46
C ALA A 134 28.19 12.00 -7.47
N ASP A 135 27.84 11.45 -6.30
CA ASP A 135 27.14 10.15 -6.17
C ASP A 135 25.65 10.24 -6.46
N LEU A 136 25.03 11.43 -6.35
CA LEU A 136 23.58 11.60 -6.49
C LEU A 136 23.00 10.95 -7.76
N PRO A 137 23.59 11.10 -8.96
CA PRO A 137 23.00 10.54 -10.19
C PRO A 137 22.84 9.03 -10.13
N ARG A 138 23.82 8.33 -9.59
CA ARG A 138 23.80 6.87 -9.43
C ARG A 138 22.86 6.45 -8.31
N VAL A 139 23.00 7.06 -7.13
CA VAL A 139 22.28 6.65 -5.93
C VAL A 139 20.80 6.97 -6.02
N LEU A 140 20.43 8.15 -6.54
CA LEU A 140 19.03 8.53 -6.69
C LEU A 140 18.31 7.61 -7.68
N ARG A 141 18.93 7.30 -8.83
CA ARG A 141 18.37 6.33 -9.79
C ARG A 141 18.18 4.95 -9.16
N GLN A 142 19.16 4.48 -8.39
CA GLN A 142 19.08 3.21 -7.67
C GLN A 142 17.94 3.23 -6.63
N ALA A 143 17.79 4.33 -5.88
CA ALA A 143 16.73 4.49 -4.89
C ALA A 143 15.33 4.41 -5.54
N PHE A 144 15.12 5.14 -6.64
CA PHE A 144 13.86 5.05 -7.39
C PHE A 144 13.60 3.63 -7.90
N ALA A 145 14.57 3.02 -8.58
CA ALA A 145 14.43 1.67 -9.11
C ALA A 145 14.15 0.63 -8.01
N THR A 146 14.92 0.69 -6.91
CA THR A 146 14.78 -0.26 -5.81
C THR A 146 13.45 -0.11 -5.08
N SER A 147 12.98 1.12 -4.86
CA SER A 147 11.73 1.35 -4.13
C SER A 147 10.52 0.75 -4.83
N VAL A 148 10.44 0.81 -6.16
CA VAL A 148 9.32 0.29 -6.97
C VAL A 148 9.51 -1.15 -7.47
N ALA A 149 10.73 -1.72 -7.36
CA ALA A 149 10.95 -3.13 -7.70
C ALA A 149 10.11 -4.03 -6.77
N LEU A 150 9.60 -5.13 -7.30
CA LEU A 150 8.73 -6.07 -6.56
C LEU A 150 9.50 -6.85 -5.47
N PRO A 151 8.97 -6.98 -4.26
CA PRO A 151 7.86 -6.20 -3.71
C PRO A 151 8.28 -4.75 -3.45
N PRO A 152 7.43 -3.73 -3.76
CA PRO A 152 7.76 -2.34 -3.48
C PRO A 152 7.94 -2.13 -1.98
N ARG A 153 8.91 -1.30 -1.57
CA ARG A 153 9.17 -1.00 -0.16
C ARG A 153 9.98 0.29 -0.02
N PRO A 154 10.05 0.89 1.18
CA PRO A 154 10.86 2.06 1.44
C PRO A 154 12.36 1.83 1.19
N VAL A 155 13.05 2.92 0.82
CA VAL A 155 14.50 3.01 0.77
C VAL A 155 14.95 4.26 1.53
N HIS A 156 16.18 4.25 2.04
CA HIS A 156 16.73 5.35 2.83
C HIS A 156 18.04 5.85 2.23
N LEU A 157 18.16 7.17 2.08
CA LEU A 157 19.34 7.89 1.69
C LEU A 157 19.79 8.79 2.84
N ASP A 158 20.97 8.52 3.36
CA ASP A 158 21.56 9.28 4.46
C ASP A 158 22.60 10.27 3.90
N LEU A 159 22.22 11.54 3.83
CA LEU A 159 22.97 12.58 3.14
C LEU A 159 23.94 13.27 4.11
N PHE A 160 25.21 13.38 3.74
CA PHE A 160 26.20 14.00 4.61
C PHE A 160 25.98 15.51 4.77
N GLY A 161 26.18 15.96 6.01
CA GLY A 161 25.76 17.24 6.55
C GLY A 161 24.53 17.08 7.45
N LEU A 162 24.50 17.71 8.62
CA LEU A 162 23.36 17.62 9.56
C LEU A 162 22.05 18.01 8.88
N GLN A 163 22.10 18.96 7.96
CA GLN A 163 20.99 19.43 7.13
C GLN A 163 21.14 19.00 5.66
N ALA A 164 22.02 18.02 5.38
CA ALA A 164 22.44 17.59 4.04
C ALA A 164 23.27 18.67 3.29
N GLU A 165 23.82 19.64 3.99
CA GLU A 165 24.51 20.80 3.39
C GLU A 165 25.75 20.42 2.59
N VAL A 166 26.41 19.31 2.89
CA VAL A 166 27.56 18.82 2.10
C VAL A 166 27.09 18.45 0.69
N ILE A 167 25.98 17.75 0.62
CA ILE A 167 25.40 17.32 -0.66
C ILE A 167 24.79 18.49 -1.42
N GLU A 168 24.03 19.35 -0.74
CA GLU A 168 23.39 20.52 -1.37
C GLU A 168 24.38 21.51 -1.98
N ASN A 169 25.51 21.73 -1.31
CA ASN A 169 26.56 22.68 -1.76
C ASN A 169 27.54 22.07 -2.75
N GLY A 170 27.65 20.76 -2.81
CA GLY A 170 28.51 20.06 -3.76
C GLY A 170 28.18 20.46 -5.21
N LYS A 171 29.19 20.41 -6.06
CA LYS A 171 29.07 20.76 -7.49
C LYS A 171 29.13 19.47 -8.31
N LEU A 172 28.23 19.35 -9.27
CA LEU A 172 28.27 18.27 -10.23
C LEU A 172 27.94 18.76 -11.65
N ALA A 173 28.52 18.11 -12.63
CA ALA A 173 28.33 18.37 -14.07
C ALA A 173 27.60 17.15 -14.70
N ALA A 174 26.47 16.78 -14.14
CA ALA A 174 25.65 15.68 -14.64
C ALA A 174 24.31 16.22 -15.16
N PRO A 175 23.74 15.67 -16.23
CA PRO A 175 22.42 16.06 -16.68
C PRO A 175 21.37 15.70 -15.61
N ILE A 176 20.28 16.47 -15.58
CA ILE A 176 19.11 16.13 -14.76
C ILE A 176 18.65 14.71 -15.12
N ALA A 177 18.41 13.88 -14.09
CA ALA A 177 17.99 12.50 -14.30
C ALA A 177 16.50 12.43 -14.63
N ASP A 178 16.16 11.84 -15.77
CA ASP A 178 14.78 11.43 -16.02
C ASP A 178 14.48 10.13 -15.24
N LEU A 179 13.60 10.24 -14.27
CA LEU A 179 13.17 9.16 -13.39
C LEU A 179 11.67 8.85 -13.56
N SER A 180 11.03 9.35 -14.61
CA SER A 180 9.59 9.26 -14.87
C SER A 180 9.11 7.82 -15.09
N ALA A 181 9.98 6.93 -15.56
CA ALA A 181 9.67 5.53 -15.80
C ALA A 181 9.53 4.70 -14.51
N PHE A 182 10.05 5.17 -13.36
CA PHE A 182 9.98 4.41 -12.11
C PHE A 182 8.59 4.55 -11.46
N ARG A 183 7.71 3.61 -11.82
CA ARG A 183 6.32 3.50 -11.33
C ARG A 183 5.99 2.07 -10.95
N MET A 184 5.01 1.88 -10.08
CA MET A 184 4.46 0.58 -9.72
C MET A 184 3.40 0.11 -10.72
N PRO A 185 3.41 -1.16 -11.09
CA PRO A 185 4.53 -2.09 -11.03
C PRO A 185 5.55 -1.77 -12.13
N MET A 186 6.83 -1.75 -11.78
CA MET A 186 7.90 -1.43 -12.75
C MET A 186 8.13 -2.55 -13.77
N HIS A 187 8.06 -3.80 -13.31
CA HIS A 187 8.27 -5.00 -14.12
C HIS A 187 7.17 -6.01 -13.88
N ARG A 188 6.86 -6.79 -14.90
CA ARG A 188 5.86 -7.87 -14.87
C ARG A 188 6.54 -9.17 -15.34
N PRO A 189 7.18 -9.92 -14.43
CA PRO A 189 7.80 -11.19 -14.80
C PRO A 189 6.74 -12.19 -15.26
N GLY A 190 7.00 -12.86 -16.39
CA GLY A 190 6.14 -13.95 -16.85
C GLY A 190 6.31 -15.19 -15.97
N PRO A 191 5.26 -16.05 -15.85
CA PRO A 191 5.35 -17.28 -15.08
C PRO A 191 6.08 -18.39 -15.81
N ASP A 192 6.57 -19.40 -15.10
CA ASP A 192 6.96 -20.69 -15.66
C ASP A 192 5.72 -21.45 -16.12
N MET A 193 5.70 -21.86 -17.40
CA MET A 193 4.55 -22.56 -17.99
C MET A 193 4.36 -23.97 -17.43
N ALA A 194 5.42 -24.66 -17.00
CA ALA A 194 5.28 -25.97 -16.35
C ALA A 194 4.57 -25.83 -14.98
N ALA A 195 4.86 -24.76 -14.24
CA ALA A 195 4.15 -24.43 -12.99
C ALA A 195 2.68 -24.06 -13.25
N ILE A 196 2.39 -23.31 -14.34
CA ILE A 196 1.00 -23.01 -14.76
C ILE A 196 0.21 -24.27 -15.06
N GLU A 197 0.78 -25.21 -15.79
CA GLU A 197 0.12 -26.48 -16.10
C GLU A 197 -0.11 -27.33 -14.85
N ALA A 198 0.86 -27.34 -13.92
CA ALA A 198 0.71 -28.03 -12.64
C ALA A 198 -0.40 -27.39 -11.79
N ALA A 199 -0.46 -26.06 -11.74
CA ALA A 199 -1.52 -25.32 -11.06
C ALA A 199 -2.90 -25.62 -11.67
N ALA A 200 -3.02 -25.61 -12.99
CA ALA A 200 -4.27 -25.94 -13.67
C ALA A 200 -4.73 -27.36 -13.32
N ARG A 201 -3.84 -28.36 -13.33
CA ARG A 201 -4.17 -29.74 -12.93
C ARG A 201 -4.63 -29.82 -11.46
N ALA A 202 -3.93 -29.16 -10.54
CA ALA A 202 -4.29 -29.16 -9.12
C ALA A 202 -5.67 -28.51 -8.88
N LEU A 203 -5.91 -27.35 -9.49
CA LEU A 203 -7.19 -26.63 -9.41
C LEU A 203 -8.35 -27.44 -10.01
N MET A 204 -8.10 -28.13 -11.11
CA MET A 204 -9.13 -28.98 -11.76
C MET A 204 -9.45 -30.23 -10.95
N ALA A 205 -8.51 -30.78 -10.22
CA ALA A 205 -8.70 -31.97 -9.38
C ALA A 205 -9.46 -31.68 -8.07
N ALA A 206 -9.39 -30.47 -7.55
CA ALA A 206 -10.03 -30.09 -6.29
C ALA A 206 -11.53 -29.83 -6.48
N PRO A 207 -12.43 -30.48 -5.70
CA PRO A 207 -13.88 -30.29 -5.80
C PRO A 207 -14.33 -28.87 -5.43
N LYS A 208 -13.80 -28.30 -4.33
CA LYS A 208 -14.14 -26.98 -3.82
C LYS A 208 -12.90 -26.09 -3.87
N VAL A 209 -12.86 -25.19 -4.83
CA VAL A 209 -11.78 -24.20 -4.97
C VAL A 209 -12.28 -22.83 -4.52
N ALA A 210 -11.48 -22.13 -3.71
CA ALA A 210 -11.66 -20.72 -3.40
C ALA A 210 -10.43 -19.92 -3.81
N ILE A 211 -10.61 -18.63 -4.10
CA ILE A 211 -9.52 -17.73 -4.49
C ILE A 211 -9.40 -16.62 -3.45
N VAL A 212 -8.16 -16.30 -3.07
CA VAL A 212 -7.84 -15.15 -2.22
C VAL A 212 -6.91 -14.22 -2.99
N ALA A 213 -7.45 -13.05 -3.39
CA ALA A 213 -6.69 -12.02 -4.08
C ALA A 213 -6.08 -11.04 -3.08
N GLY A 214 -4.75 -10.94 -3.08
CA GLY A 214 -3.99 -10.07 -2.19
C GLY A 214 -3.63 -8.72 -2.79
N ASP A 215 -2.82 -7.96 -2.05
CA ASP A 215 -2.36 -6.62 -2.44
C ASP A 215 -1.51 -6.65 -3.72
N GLY A 216 -0.77 -7.74 -3.96
CA GLY A 216 -0.03 -7.97 -5.19
C GLY A 216 -0.96 -8.12 -6.41
N ALA A 217 -2.12 -8.75 -6.26
CA ALA A 217 -3.13 -8.84 -7.30
C ALA A 217 -3.71 -7.45 -7.63
N ALA A 218 -3.99 -6.64 -6.61
CA ALA A 218 -4.44 -5.25 -6.80
C ALA A 218 -3.37 -4.40 -7.50
N LEU A 219 -2.12 -4.49 -7.06
CA LEU A 219 -0.99 -3.78 -7.66
C LEU A 219 -0.78 -4.20 -9.13
N SER A 220 -0.97 -5.47 -9.45
CA SER A 220 -0.90 -5.99 -10.81
C SER A 220 -2.08 -5.55 -11.69
N GLY A 221 -3.22 -5.18 -11.11
CA GLY A 221 -4.43 -4.78 -11.83
C GLY A 221 -5.03 -5.95 -12.62
N CYS A 222 -5.10 -7.13 -12.04
CA CYS A 222 -5.48 -8.38 -12.71
C CYS A 222 -6.98 -8.74 -12.59
N ALA A 223 -7.87 -7.74 -12.43
CA ALA A 223 -9.29 -7.97 -12.18
C ALA A 223 -9.95 -8.86 -13.24
N SER A 224 -9.73 -8.57 -14.52
CA SER A 224 -10.33 -9.32 -15.64
C SER A 224 -9.86 -10.77 -15.67
N GLU A 225 -8.56 -10.98 -15.53
CA GLU A 225 -7.95 -12.31 -15.56
C GLU A 225 -8.38 -13.14 -14.33
N LEU A 226 -8.51 -12.48 -13.17
CA LEU A 226 -9.00 -13.08 -11.94
C LEU A 226 -10.45 -13.57 -12.10
N LEU A 227 -11.33 -12.76 -12.67
CA LEU A 227 -12.72 -13.13 -12.91
C LEU A 227 -12.82 -14.29 -13.90
N ILE A 228 -12.06 -14.29 -15.00
CA ILE A 228 -12.04 -15.39 -15.98
C ILE A 228 -11.66 -16.71 -15.31
N VAL A 229 -10.60 -16.71 -14.49
CA VAL A 229 -10.18 -17.93 -13.75
C VAL A 229 -11.24 -18.38 -12.74
N ALA A 230 -11.82 -17.44 -12.00
CA ALA A 230 -12.83 -17.74 -10.99
C ALA A 230 -14.13 -18.29 -11.63
N GLU A 231 -14.57 -17.75 -12.76
CA GLU A 231 -15.71 -18.26 -13.53
C GLU A 231 -15.44 -19.65 -14.08
N ALA A 232 -14.24 -19.88 -14.66
CA ALA A 232 -13.86 -21.19 -15.16
C ALA A 232 -13.86 -22.27 -14.06
N LEU A 233 -13.49 -21.90 -12.83
CA LEU A 233 -13.43 -22.79 -11.68
C LEU A 233 -14.73 -22.85 -10.87
N ALA A 234 -15.74 -22.03 -11.18
CA ALA A 234 -16.90 -21.76 -10.31
C ALA A 234 -16.47 -21.48 -8.86
N ALA A 235 -15.43 -20.66 -8.69
CA ALA A 235 -14.76 -20.41 -7.43
C ALA A 235 -15.16 -19.06 -6.81
N PRO A 236 -15.56 -19.00 -5.53
CA PRO A 236 -15.73 -17.72 -4.83
C PRO A 236 -14.39 -17.02 -4.62
N ILE A 237 -14.42 -15.67 -4.65
CA ILE A 237 -13.26 -14.81 -4.49
C ILE A 237 -13.38 -14.04 -3.18
N ALA A 238 -12.41 -14.18 -2.28
CA ALA A 238 -12.17 -13.25 -1.19
C ALA A 238 -11.01 -12.31 -1.52
N THR A 239 -10.98 -11.12 -0.92
CA THR A 239 -9.88 -10.18 -1.09
C THR A 239 -9.13 -9.96 0.23
N ALA A 240 -7.84 -9.65 0.15
CA ALA A 240 -7.14 -8.97 1.24
C ALA A 240 -7.72 -7.55 1.43
N LEU A 241 -7.39 -6.93 2.56
CA LEU A 241 -7.85 -5.57 2.85
C LEU A 241 -7.37 -4.56 1.80
N GLY A 242 -6.10 -4.61 1.39
CA GLY A 242 -5.55 -3.70 0.39
C GLY A 242 -5.97 -4.02 -1.05
N ALA A 243 -6.59 -5.19 -1.29
CA ALA A 243 -7.11 -5.56 -2.60
C ALA A 243 -8.60 -5.21 -2.80
N ARG A 244 -9.21 -4.51 -1.85
CA ARG A 244 -10.60 -4.06 -1.98
C ARG A 244 -10.75 -3.05 -3.12
N GLY A 245 -11.81 -3.18 -3.89
CA GLY A 245 -12.04 -2.39 -5.11
C GLY A 245 -11.35 -2.97 -6.36
N LEU A 246 -10.55 -4.05 -6.24
CA LEU A 246 -10.03 -4.76 -7.40
C LEU A 246 -11.18 -5.31 -8.27
N ILE A 247 -12.18 -5.89 -7.63
CA ILE A 247 -13.46 -6.28 -8.23
C ILE A 247 -14.59 -5.64 -7.42
N SER A 248 -15.78 -5.51 -8.03
CA SER A 248 -16.95 -5.01 -7.32
C SER A 248 -17.24 -5.87 -6.09
N THR A 249 -17.49 -5.24 -4.94
CA THR A 249 -17.88 -5.96 -3.73
C THR A 249 -19.29 -6.57 -3.85
N ARG A 250 -20.04 -6.17 -4.86
CA ARG A 250 -21.37 -6.74 -5.21
C ARG A 250 -21.30 -7.82 -6.29
N HIS A 251 -20.09 -8.10 -6.81
CA HIS A 251 -19.95 -9.14 -7.83
C HIS A 251 -20.37 -10.50 -7.28
N PRO A 252 -21.13 -11.33 -8.05
CA PRO A 252 -21.65 -12.62 -7.55
C PRO A 252 -20.57 -13.60 -7.07
N LEU A 253 -19.34 -13.48 -7.57
CA LEU A 253 -18.21 -14.30 -7.12
C LEU A 253 -17.55 -13.77 -5.85
N HIS A 254 -17.79 -12.50 -5.45
CA HIS A 254 -17.11 -11.88 -4.32
C HIS A 254 -17.79 -12.23 -2.99
N ILE A 255 -17.01 -12.82 -2.07
CA ILE A 255 -17.45 -13.21 -0.74
C ILE A 255 -16.94 -12.31 0.39
N GLY A 256 -16.42 -11.13 0.06
CA GLY A 256 -15.90 -10.16 1.03
C GLY A 256 -14.41 -10.29 1.29
N VAL A 257 -13.97 -9.75 2.42
CA VAL A 257 -12.56 -9.77 2.85
C VAL A 257 -12.28 -11.08 3.57
N ALA A 258 -11.09 -11.65 3.34
CA ALA A 258 -10.58 -12.79 4.08
C ALA A 258 -9.92 -12.38 5.41
N GLY A 259 -9.91 -13.26 6.39
CA GLY A 259 -9.07 -13.16 7.57
C GLY A 259 -9.71 -12.49 8.78
N ALA A 260 -8.90 -11.80 9.60
CA ALA A 260 -9.31 -11.30 10.91
C ALA A 260 -10.40 -10.20 10.84
N TYR A 261 -10.47 -9.46 9.72
CA TYR A 261 -11.49 -8.41 9.49
C TYR A 261 -12.58 -8.87 8.52
N ALA A 262 -12.71 -10.16 8.32
CA ALA A 262 -13.75 -10.73 7.44
C ALA A 262 -15.15 -10.63 8.04
N ALA A 263 -16.15 -10.54 7.18
CA ALA A 263 -17.49 -10.92 7.57
C ALA A 263 -17.52 -12.44 7.92
N PRO A 264 -18.32 -12.86 8.91
CA PRO A 264 -18.32 -14.26 9.38
C PRO A 264 -18.47 -15.32 8.28
N PRO A 265 -19.35 -15.14 7.25
CA PRO A 265 -19.48 -16.15 6.21
C PRO A 265 -18.24 -16.30 5.34
N ALA A 266 -17.49 -15.23 5.08
CA ALA A 266 -16.30 -15.31 4.21
C ALA A 266 -15.26 -16.32 4.73
N ASN A 267 -14.93 -16.24 6.03
CA ASN A 267 -14.00 -17.20 6.62
C ASN A 267 -14.57 -18.63 6.65
N ARG A 268 -15.89 -18.82 6.86
CA ARG A 268 -16.51 -20.17 6.81
C ARG A 268 -16.41 -20.78 5.41
N ILE A 269 -16.69 -19.96 4.38
CA ILE A 269 -16.58 -20.40 3.00
C ILE A 269 -15.14 -20.80 2.68
N LEU A 270 -14.15 -19.96 3.02
CA LEU A 270 -12.73 -20.28 2.81
C LEU A 270 -12.30 -21.52 3.60
N HIS A 271 -12.79 -21.69 4.83
CA HIS A 271 -12.51 -22.87 5.65
C HIS A 271 -13.03 -24.18 5.03
N ASP A 272 -14.10 -24.10 4.25
CA ASP A 272 -14.77 -25.25 3.63
C ASP A 272 -14.15 -25.66 2.28
N ALA A 273 -13.14 -24.90 1.80
CA ALA A 273 -12.46 -25.17 0.55
C ALA A 273 -11.49 -26.35 0.67
N ASP A 274 -11.45 -27.21 -0.35
CA ASP A 274 -10.46 -28.29 -0.48
C ASP A 274 -9.11 -27.74 -0.98
N LEU A 275 -9.15 -26.63 -1.73
CA LEU A 275 -7.98 -25.92 -2.24
C LEU A 275 -8.21 -24.42 -2.25
N ILE A 276 -7.19 -23.66 -1.78
CA ILE A 276 -7.17 -22.20 -1.89
C ILE A 276 -6.07 -21.78 -2.87
N LEU A 277 -6.47 -20.97 -3.88
CA LEU A 277 -5.57 -20.28 -4.76
C LEU A 277 -5.29 -18.87 -4.19
N PHE A 278 -4.09 -18.65 -3.65
CA PHE A 278 -3.61 -17.33 -3.28
C PHE A 278 -2.98 -16.61 -4.46
N VAL A 279 -3.40 -15.39 -4.74
CA VAL A 279 -2.93 -14.59 -5.86
C VAL A 279 -2.37 -13.26 -5.36
N GLY A 280 -1.03 -13.09 -5.40
CA GLY A 280 -0.35 -11.91 -4.90
C GLY A 280 -0.72 -11.60 -3.45
N ALA A 281 -0.70 -12.61 -2.60
CA ALA A 281 -1.29 -12.55 -1.26
C ALA A 281 -0.30 -12.98 -0.18
N ASP A 282 -0.07 -12.11 0.81
CA ASP A 282 0.69 -12.44 2.01
C ASP A 282 -0.11 -13.42 2.87
N THR A 283 0.42 -14.60 3.11
CA THR A 283 -0.25 -15.64 3.90
C THR A 283 -0.05 -15.44 5.42
N GLY A 284 -0.07 -14.19 5.87
CA GLY A 284 0.06 -13.82 7.27
C GLY A 284 -1.23 -14.03 8.09
N ASP A 285 -1.11 -13.81 9.40
CA ASP A 285 -2.18 -13.99 10.39
C ASP A 285 -3.45 -13.21 10.08
N MET A 286 -3.31 -11.95 9.63
CA MET A 286 -4.45 -11.10 9.33
C MET A 286 -5.29 -11.62 8.17
N LEU A 287 -4.65 -12.14 7.11
CA LEU A 287 -5.34 -12.65 5.93
C LEU A 287 -5.88 -14.06 6.13
N THR A 288 -5.21 -14.87 6.94
CA THR A 288 -5.52 -16.29 7.13
C THR A 288 -6.29 -16.58 8.42
N ASN A 289 -6.89 -15.55 9.03
CA ASN A 289 -7.60 -15.67 10.30
C ASN A 289 -6.76 -16.36 11.37
N TYR A 290 -5.55 -15.84 11.62
CA TYR A 290 -4.57 -16.41 12.56
C TYR A 290 -4.15 -17.84 12.19
N TRP A 291 -3.86 -18.05 10.89
CA TRP A 291 -3.48 -19.35 10.30
C TRP A 291 -4.52 -20.46 10.50
N ARG A 292 -5.80 -20.10 10.64
CA ARG A 292 -6.93 -21.03 10.70
C ARG A 292 -7.52 -21.36 9.33
N THR A 293 -7.15 -20.60 8.30
CA THR A 293 -7.64 -20.73 6.93
C THR A 293 -6.49 -20.59 5.94
N PRO A 294 -6.18 -21.58 5.11
CA PRO A 294 -6.87 -22.87 4.93
C PRO A 294 -6.80 -23.80 6.17
N VAL A 295 -7.73 -24.74 6.21
CA VAL A 295 -7.70 -25.80 7.23
C VAL A 295 -6.55 -26.78 6.99
N ALA A 296 -6.14 -27.47 8.03
CA ALA A 296 -5.17 -28.54 7.89
C ALA A 296 -5.63 -29.60 6.88
N GLY A 297 -4.78 -29.88 5.88
CA GLY A 297 -5.07 -30.82 4.81
C GLY A 297 -5.66 -30.20 3.53
N ALA A 298 -6.13 -28.95 3.54
CA ALA A 298 -6.48 -28.26 2.30
C ALA A 298 -5.21 -27.93 1.48
N ALA A 299 -5.31 -28.11 0.17
CA ALA A 299 -4.20 -27.80 -0.73
C ALA A 299 -4.08 -26.28 -0.96
N VAL A 300 -2.85 -25.83 -1.16
CA VAL A 300 -2.54 -24.42 -1.45
C VAL A 300 -1.83 -24.30 -2.79
N VAL A 301 -2.34 -23.44 -3.66
CA VAL A 301 -1.64 -22.97 -4.86
C VAL A 301 -1.34 -21.50 -4.66
N GLN A 302 -0.10 -21.08 -4.90
CA GLN A 302 0.32 -19.69 -4.75
C GLN A 302 0.80 -19.13 -6.08
N ILE A 303 0.31 -17.94 -6.43
CA ILE A 303 0.83 -17.10 -7.52
C ILE A 303 1.37 -15.83 -6.88
N ASP A 304 2.66 -15.58 -6.96
CA ASP A 304 3.28 -14.36 -6.43
C ASP A 304 4.52 -13.96 -7.26
N ALA A 305 4.80 -12.66 -7.29
CA ALA A 305 6.03 -12.14 -7.88
C ALA A 305 7.23 -12.23 -6.91
N ASP A 306 6.98 -12.26 -5.60
CA ASP A 306 7.99 -12.40 -4.55
C ASP A 306 8.20 -13.88 -4.20
N PRO A 307 9.36 -14.47 -4.54
CA PRO A 307 9.64 -15.87 -4.23
C PRO A 307 9.68 -16.19 -2.73
N HIS A 308 9.84 -15.16 -1.86
CA HIS A 308 9.87 -15.35 -0.41
C HIS A 308 8.47 -15.58 0.20
N GLU A 309 7.41 -15.43 -0.57
CA GLU A 309 6.05 -15.73 -0.11
C GLU A 309 5.68 -17.22 -0.24
N PHE A 310 6.40 -17.98 -1.07
CA PHE A 310 6.17 -19.42 -1.23
C PHE A 310 6.62 -20.19 0.00
N ASP A 311 5.83 -21.19 0.41
CA ASP A 311 6.08 -22.05 1.57
C ASP A 311 6.29 -21.30 2.90
N ARG A 312 5.98 -20.03 2.96
CA ARG A 312 6.22 -19.19 4.13
C ARG A 312 5.31 -19.56 5.31
N SER A 313 4.04 -19.77 5.05
CA SER A 313 3.03 -20.12 6.07
C SER A 313 2.36 -21.46 5.83
N TYR A 314 2.25 -21.87 4.56
CA TYR A 314 1.63 -23.12 4.15
C TYR A 314 2.49 -23.78 3.09
N PRO A 315 2.66 -25.12 3.15
CA PRO A 315 3.28 -25.84 2.06
C PRO A 315 2.49 -25.61 0.76
N ALA A 316 3.12 -25.04 -0.25
CA ALA A 316 2.50 -24.84 -1.55
C ALA A 316 2.52 -26.19 -2.32
N ALA A 317 1.33 -26.70 -2.66
CA ALA A 317 1.23 -27.84 -3.57
C ALA A 317 1.77 -27.47 -4.95
N VAL A 318 1.56 -26.19 -5.36
CA VAL A 318 2.17 -25.59 -6.55
C VAL A 318 2.48 -24.12 -6.28
N ALA A 319 3.73 -23.71 -6.53
CA ALA A 319 4.19 -22.34 -6.52
C ALA A 319 4.38 -21.83 -7.95
N VAL A 320 3.74 -20.72 -8.30
CA VAL A 320 3.85 -20.06 -9.60
C VAL A 320 4.47 -18.68 -9.41
N GLN A 321 5.77 -18.56 -9.65
CA GLN A 321 6.45 -17.26 -9.59
C GLN A 321 6.13 -16.45 -10.85
N GLY A 322 5.60 -15.25 -10.67
CA GLY A 322 5.29 -14.33 -11.76
C GLY A 322 4.38 -13.18 -11.35
N ASP A 323 4.25 -12.21 -12.24
CA ASP A 323 3.25 -11.15 -12.07
C ASP A 323 1.84 -11.76 -12.06
N PRO A 324 0.98 -11.44 -11.08
CA PRO A 324 -0.37 -12.02 -10.96
C PRO A 324 -1.20 -11.94 -12.25
N ARG A 325 -1.14 -10.82 -12.97
CA ARG A 325 -1.91 -10.66 -14.22
C ARG A 325 -1.41 -11.59 -15.32
N ALA A 326 -0.08 -11.65 -15.50
CA ALA A 326 0.52 -12.53 -16.50
C ALA A 326 0.26 -14.01 -16.18
N ALA A 327 0.39 -14.40 -14.91
CA ALA A 327 0.16 -15.76 -14.45
C ALA A 327 -1.32 -16.18 -14.57
N LEU A 328 -2.26 -15.30 -14.17
CA LEU A 328 -3.69 -15.59 -14.32
C LEU A 328 -4.12 -15.68 -15.79
N ALA A 329 -3.57 -14.86 -16.68
CA ALA A 329 -3.83 -14.95 -18.11
C ALA A 329 -3.36 -16.32 -18.68
N ALA A 330 -2.15 -16.76 -18.31
CA ALA A 330 -1.63 -18.08 -18.71
C ALA A 330 -2.46 -19.22 -18.09
N LEU A 331 -2.85 -19.11 -16.82
CA LEU A 331 -3.68 -20.08 -16.13
C LEU A 331 -5.08 -20.18 -16.76
N ALA A 332 -5.71 -19.07 -17.12
CA ALA A 332 -6.98 -19.05 -17.82
C ALA A 332 -6.92 -19.81 -19.16
N ALA A 333 -5.83 -19.62 -19.92
CA ALA A 333 -5.59 -20.34 -21.15
C ALA A 333 -5.40 -21.85 -20.92
N ALA A 334 -4.68 -22.25 -19.88
CA ALA A 334 -4.45 -23.66 -19.52
C ALA A 334 -5.72 -24.36 -19.01
N LEU A 335 -6.58 -23.64 -18.26
CA LEU A 335 -7.87 -24.18 -17.78
C LEU A 335 -8.89 -24.34 -18.90
N GLY A 336 -8.90 -23.46 -19.91
CA GLY A 336 -9.90 -23.46 -20.97
C GLY A 336 -11.31 -23.16 -20.44
N LYS A 337 -12.28 -23.98 -20.87
CA LYS A 337 -13.70 -23.87 -20.45
C LYS A 337 -14.17 -25.15 -19.76
N PRO A 338 -13.72 -25.44 -18.55
CA PRO A 338 -14.09 -26.67 -17.87
C PRO A 338 -15.57 -26.64 -17.47
N LYS A 339 -16.19 -27.81 -17.47
CA LYS A 339 -17.51 -28.00 -16.90
C LYS A 339 -17.34 -28.27 -15.40
N ARG A 340 -17.72 -27.33 -14.54
CA ARG A 340 -17.60 -27.42 -13.07
C ARG A 340 -18.97 -27.50 -12.42
N ASP A 341 -19.07 -28.28 -11.35
CA ASP A 341 -20.22 -28.19 -10.46
C ASP A 341 -20.19 -26.86 -9.69
N GLY A 342 -21.22 -26.05 -9.84
CA GLY A 342 -21.35 -24.75 -9.18
C GLY A 342 -21.92 -24.81 -7.76
N ALA A 343 -22.13 -25.99 -7.19
CA ALA A 343 -22.81 -26.14 -5.90
C ALA A 343 -22.09 -25.41 -4.75
N TYR A 344 -20.75 -25.47 -4.73
CA TYR A 344 -19.95 -24.74 -3.73
C TYR A 344 -20.09 -23.21 -3.85
N LEU A 345 -20.02 -22.68 -5.07
CA LEU A 345 -20.25 -21.27 -5.32
C LEU A 345 -21.67 -20.84 -4.96
N ALA A 346 -22.68 -21.63 -5.34
CA ALA A 346 -24.09 -21.34 -5.00
C ALA A 346 -24.29 -21.31 -3.47
N ALA A 347 -23.70 -22.24 -2.74
CA ALA A 347 -23.74 -22.26 -1.28
C ALA A 347 -23.04 -21.03 -0.67
N ALA A 348 -21.91 -20.61 -1.23
CA ALA A 348 -21.20 -19.40 -0.82
C ALA A 348 -22.05 -18.13 -1.04
N GLN A 349 -22.67 -18.02 -2.21
CA GLN A 349 -23.59 -16.91 -2.54
C GLN A 349 -24.77 -16.84 -1.58
N ALA A 350 -25.38 -17.99 -1.26
CA ALA A 350 -26.51 -18.07 -0.32
C ALA A 350 -26.10 -17.61 1.09
N GLN A 351 -24.90 -18.00 1.59
CA GLN A 351 -24.39 -17.56 2.89
C GLN A 351 -24.14 -16.05 2.91
N MET A 352 -23.57 -15.47 1.85
CA MET A 352 -23.36 -14.03 1.76
C MET A 352 -24.67 -13.24 1.67
N ALA A 353 -25.65 -13.74 0.91
CA ALA A 353 -26.97 -13.13 0.82
C ALA A 353 -27.70 -13.13 2.18
N ALA A 354 -27.66 -14.24 2.91
CA ALA A 354 -28.24 -14.34 4.25
C ALA A 354 -27.60 -13.34 5.23
N TRP A 355 -26.28 -13.24 5.23
CA TRP A 355 -25.59 -12.28 6.09
C TRP A 355 -25.91 -10.82 5.73
N ARG A 356 -25.97 -10.48 4.44
CA ARG A 356 -26.37 -9.13 4.01
C ARG A 356 -27.81 -8.80 4.43
N ALA A 357 -28.72 -9.77 4.34
CA ALA A 357 -30.09 -9.59 4.82
C ALA A 357 -30.15 -9.38 6.35
N GLU A 358 -29.35 -10.11 7.13
CA GLU A 358 -29.19 -9.91 8.58
C GLU A 358 -28.71 -8.50 8.92
N MET A 359 -27.73 -7.97 8.15
CA MET A 359 -27.15 -6.64 8.39
C MET A 359 -28.02 -5.49 7.89
N SER A 360 -28.95 -5.73 6.99
CA SER A 360 -29.77 -4.69 6.35
C SER A 360 -30.52 -3.77 7.34
N PRO A 361 -31.15 -4.27 8.43
CA PRO A 361 -31.81 -3.40 9.41
C PRO A 361 -30.82 -2.43 10.10
N ARG A 362 -29.59 -2.86 10.36
CA ARG A 362 -28.56 -2.01 10.96
C ARG A 362 -28.11 -0.93 9.99
N MET A 363 -27.99 -1.25 8.70
CA MET A 363 -27.65 -0.28 7.65
C MET A 363 -28.72 0.79 7.45
N ALA A 364 -29.98 0.49 7.80
CA ALA A 364 -31.11 1.42 7.77
C ALA A 364 -31.43 2.06 9.13
N SER A 365 -30.60 1.81 10.16
CA SER A 365 -30.86 2.26 11.54
C SER A 365 -30.89 3.79 11.65
N GLU A 366 -31.86 4.32 12.41
CA GLU A 366 -31.97 5.71 12.81
C GLU A 366 -31.52 5.96 14.25
N ALA A 367 -30.90 4.98 14.88
CA ALA A 367 -30.44 5.04 16.25
C ALA A 367 -29.43 6.18 16.47
N ARG A 368 -29.43 6.71 17.69
CA ARG A 368 -28.47 7.70 18.17
C ARG A 368 -27.81 7.20 19.47
N PRO A 369 -26.48 7.06 19.51
CA PRO A 369 -25.50 7.41 18.48
C PRO A 369 -25.67 6.54 17.21
N ILE A 370 -25.11 7.05 16.08
CA ILE A 370 -25.23 6.41 14.76
C ILE A 370 -24.66 4.97 14.79
N ASP A 371 -25.41 4.00 14.25
CA ASP A 371 -24.87 2.65 14.06
C ASP A 371 -23.74 2.69 13.01
N PRO A 372 -22.57 2.10 13.27
CA PRO A 372 -21.47 2.06 12.30
C PRO A 372 -21.84 1.42 10.96
N ALA A 373 -22.78 0.46 10.95
CA ALA A 373 -23.28 -0.11 9.70
C ALA A 373 -24.07 0.92 8.87
N ARG A 374 -24.83 1.81 9.52
CA ARG A 374 -25.50 2.92 8.85
C ARG A 374 -24.47 3.92 8.29
N LEU A 375 -23.43 4.26 9.05
CA LEU A 375 -22.37 5.12 8.56
C LEU A 375 -21.68 4.50 7.34
N ALA A 376 -21.42 3.19 7.34
CA ALA A 376 -20.85 2.49 6.19
C ALA A 376 -21.76 2.57 4.94
N ALA A 377 -23.08 2.46 5.11
CA ALA A 377 -24.03 2.62 4.02
C ALA A 377 -24.03 4.03 3.44
N GLU A 378 -23.97 5.06 4.30
CA GLU A 378 -23.87 6.46 3.87
C GLU A 378 -22.55 6.75 3.13
N ILE A 379 -21.43 6.17 3.61
CA ILE A 379 -20.13 6.27 2.93
C ILE A 379 -20.20 5.62 1.55
N THR A 380 -20.80 4.43 1.45
CA THR A 380 -21.00 3.75 0.16
C THR A 380 -21.78 4.63 -0.82
N ALA A 381 -22.87 5.25 -0.36
CA ALA A 381 -23.70 6.13 -1.18
C ALA A 381 -23.01 7.45 -1.58
N ALA A 382 -22.15 7.99 -0.70
CA ALA A 382 -21.49 9.28 -0.89
C ALA A 382 -20.18 9.22 -1.66
N LEU A 383 -19.58 8.02 -1.80
CA LEU A 383 -18.28 7.84 -2.46
C LEU A 383 -18.45 7.83 -3.98
N PRO A 384 -17.89 8.81 -4.73
CA PRO A 384 -17.99 8.84 -6.19
C PRO A 384 -17.35 7.61 -6.84
N ALA A 385 -17.65 7.38 -8.13
CA ALA A 385 -17.14 6.25 -8.89
C ALA A 385 -15.59 6.16 -8.95
N ASP A 386 -14.92 7.29 -8.79
CA ASP A 386 -13.45 7.41 -8.69
C ASP A 386 -12.97 7.77 -7.27
N GLY A 387 -13.86 7.73 -6.26
CA GLY A 387 -13.56 8.16 -4.90
C GLY A 387 -12.43 7.37 -4.24
N ILE A 388 -11.78 7.98 -3.25
CA ILE A 388 -10.72 7.36 -2.45
C ILE A 388 -11.23 7.26 -1.01
N LEU A 389 -11.35 6.05 -0.48
CA LEU A 389 -11.65 5.78 0.91
C LEU A 389 -10.37 5.43 1.65
N VAL A 390 -10.07 6.17 2.70
CA VAL A 390 -8.91 5.94 3.58
C VAL A 390 -9.42 5.56 4.96
N ALA A 391 -9.02 4.38 5.46
CA ALA A 391 -9.45 3.88 6.75
C ALA A 391 -8.27 3.72 7.71
N ASP A 392 -8.49 4.03 8.98
CA ASP A 392 -7.52 3.73 10.04
C ASP A 392 -7.60 2.27 10.48
N THR A 393 -6.67 1.86 11.32
CA THR A 393 -6.72 0.54 11.95
C THR A 393 -7.80 0.47 13.05
N GLY A 394 -8.12 -0.72 13.55
CA GLY A 394 -9.16 -0.91 14.54
C GLY A 394 -10.58 -0.96 13.96
N TYR A 395 -11.57 -0.46 14.70
CA TYR A 395 -12.98 -0.57 14.31
C TYR A 395 -13.32 0.12 12.99
N SER A 396 -12.70 1.25 12.66
CA SER A 396 -12.87 1.90 11.36
C SER A 396 -12.44 0.98 10.22
N GLY A 397 -11.32 0.26 10.39
CA GLY A 397 -10.88 -0.76 9.44
C GLY A 397 -11.84 -1.94 9.33
N ILE A 398 -12.38 -2.44 10.45
CA ILE A 398 -13.34 -3.57 10.46
C ILE A 398 -14.65 -3.19 9.75
N TRP A 399 -15.22 -2.04 10.09
CA TRP A 399 -16.50 -1.59 9.49
C TRP A 399 -16.33 -1.26 8.01
N THR A 400 -15.25 -0.60 7.62
CA THR A 400 -14.98 -0.37 6.20
C THR A 400 -14.77 -1.67 5.46
N ALA A 401 -14.03 -2.63 6.03
CA ALA A 401 -13.75 -3.93 5.42
C ALA A 401 -15.03 -4.75 5.15
N THR A 402 -15.98 -4.73 6.09
CA THR A 402 -17.14 -5.61 6.05
C THR A 402 -18.38 -4.98 5.41
N MET A 403 -18.59 -3.66 5.57
CA MET A 403 -19.88 -3.02 5.32
C MET A 403 -19.86 -1.95 4.23
N VAL A 404 -18.71 -1.39 3.87
CA VAL A 404 -18.65 -0.43 2.75
C VAL A 404 -18.56 -1.19 1.44
N ASP A 405 -19.46 -0.96 0.52
CA ASP A 405 -19.33 -1.48 -0.84
C ASP A 405 -18.38 -0.60 -1.66
N LEU A 406 -17.54 -1.25 -2.46
CA LEU A 406 -16.59 -0.59 -3.37
C LEU A 406 -16.74 -1.15 -4.78
N GLU A 407 -16.57 -0.27 -5.76
CA GLU A 407 -16.63 -0.59 -7.18
C GLU A 407 -15.24 -0.39 -7.84
N PRO A 408 -14.97 -1.07 -8.95
CA PRO A 408 -13.77 -0.79 -9.76
C PRO A 408 -13.69 0.70 -10.14
N GLY A 409 -12.50 1.30 -9.98
CA GLY A 409 -12.30 2.75 -10.13
C GLY A 409 -12.17 3.48 -8.79
N GLN A 410 -12.84 3.01 -7.75
CA GLN A 410 -12.64 3.49 -6.39
C GLN A 410 -11.35 2.92 -5.81
N SER A 411 -10.71 3.67 -4.92
CA SER A 411 -9.49 3.22 -4.22
C SER A 411 -9.76 3.06 -2.74
N TYR A 412 -9.18 2.03 -2.14
CA TYR A 412 -9.21 1.80 -0.71
C TYR A 412 -7.79 1.79 -0.16
N LEU A 413 -7.53 2.66 0.81
CA LEU A 413 -6.24 2.72 1.51
C LEU A 413 -6.45 2.44 2.99
N ARG A 414 -5.53 1.69 3.56
CA ARG A 414 -5.53 1.33 4.97
C ARG A 414 -4.10 1.21 5.49
N ALA A 415 -3.90 1.54 6.78
CA ALA A 415 -2.67 1.25 7.49
C ALA A 415 -2.39 -0.26 7.56
N ALA A 416 -1.13 -0.67 7.55
CA ALA A 416 -0.75 -2.05 7.86
C ALA A 416 -1.05 -2.39 9.33
N GLY A 417 -0.91 -1.43 10.24
CA GLY A 417 -1.21 -1.60 11.65
C GLY A 417 -1.11 -0.32 12.50
N SER A 418 -0.57 0.76 11.95
CA SER A 418 -0.36 2.00 12.69
C SER A 418 -1.66 2.76 12.95
N LEU A 419 -1.88 3.15 14.20
CA LEU A 419 -2.93 4.10 14.57
C LEU A 419 -2.55 5.52 14.17
N GLY A 420 -3.54 6.28 13.66
CA GLY A 420 -3.36 7.66 13.25
C GLY A 420 -2.78 7.81 11.84
N TRP A 421 -2.61 6.73 11.11
CA TRP A 421 -2.11 6.73 9.75
C TRP A 421 -3.08 7.39 8.76
N SER A 422 -4.37 7.18 8.92
CA SER A 422 -5.37 7.48 7.90
C SER A 422 -5.48 8.95 7.54
N PHE A 423 -5.45 9.85 8.52
CA PHE A 423 -5.66 11.27 8.25
C PHE A 423 -4.51 11.89 7.45
N PRO A 424 -3.22 11.76 7.87
CA PRO A 424 -2.10 12.20 7.02
C PRO A 424 -2.05 11.49 5.66
N ALA A 425 -2.33 10.18 5.60
CA ALA A 425 -2.36 9.46 4.33
C ALA A 425 -3.46 9.97 3.39
N ALA A 426 -4.62 10.38 3.93
CA ALA A 426 -5.67 11.00 3.14
C ALA A 426 -5.22 12.35 2.54
N LEU A 427 -4.44 13.14 3.28
CA LEU A 427 -3.85 14.37 2.75
C LEU A 427 -2.87 14.06 1.61
N GLY A 428 -2.00 13.06 1.78
CA GLY A 428 -1.09 12.60 0.73
C GLY A 428 -1.82 12.06 -0.50
N ALA A 429 -2.86 11.27 -0.31
CA ALA A 429 -3.72 10.78 -1.39
C ALA A 429 -4.38 11.92 -2.17
N LYS A 430 -4.82 12.97 -1.46
CA LYS A 430 -5.38 14.18 -2.09
C LYS A 430 -4.34 14.98 -2.87
N CYS A 431 -3.10 15.03 -2.40
CA CYS A 431 -1.98 15.60 -3.16
C CYS A 431 -1.71 14.84 -4.46
N ALA A 432 -1.83 13.51 -4.43
CA ALA A 432 -1.62 12.64 -5.61
C ALA A 432 -2.74 12.73 -6.63
N ALA A 433 -3.97 12.96 -6.18
CA ALA A 433 -5.17 13.00 -7.01
C ALA A 433 -6.07 14.19 -6.60
N PRO A 434 -5.70 15.41 -6.98
CA PRO A 434 -6.37 16.63 -6.51
C PRO A 434 -7.84 16.74 -6.94
N ASP A 435 -8.23 16.11 -8.05
CA ASP A 435 -9.59 16.15 -8.59
C ASP A 435 -10.50 15.06 -7.98
N ARG A 436 -9.92 14.01 -7.40
CA ARG A 436 -10.69 12.92 -6.78
C ARG A 436 -11.17 13.30 -5.38
N LYS A 437 -12.36 12.85 -5.01
CA LYS A 437 -12.86 13.00 -3.63
C LYS A 437 -12.16 11.99 -2.73
N VAL A 438 -11.56 12.49 -1.64
CA VAL A 438 -10.95 11.65 -0.60
C VAL A 438 -11.82 11.71 0.65
N LEU A 439 -12.23 10.54 1.15
CA LEU A 439 -12.96 10.38 2.39
C LEU A 439 -12.09 9.57 3.36
N CYS A 440 -11.81 10.14 4.53
CA CYS A 440 -11.09 9.49 5.61
C CYS A 440 -12.07 9.04 6.69
N TRP A 441 -12.04 7.74 7.05
CA TRP A 441 -12.77 7.21 8.21
C TRP A 441 -11.78 6.76 9.27
N SER A 442 -11.73 7.47 10.38
CA SER A 442 -10.86 7.14 11.52
C SER A 442 -11.66 6.99 12.82
N GLY A 443 -11.06 6.30 13.80
CA GLY A 443 -11.51 6.41 15.19
C GLY A 443 -11.05 7.72 15.83
N ASP A 444 -11.67 8.09 16.95
CA ASP A 444 -11.33 9.27 17.74
C ASP A 444 -9.85 9.26 18.19
N GLY A 445 -9.40 8.16 18.82
CA GLY A 445 -8.02 7.99 19.23
C GLY A 445 -7.04 8.12 18.07
N ALA A 446 -7.36 7.55 16.90
CA ALA A 446 -6.52 7.62 15.73
C ALA A 446 -6.36 9.07 15.20
N LEU A 447 -7.44 9.85 15.18
CA LEU A 447 -7.38 11.25 14.76
C LEU A 447 -6.46 12.09 15.66
N TYR A 448 -6.52 11.87 16.98
CA TYR A 448 -5.71 12.64 17.93
C TYR A 448 -4.20 12.45 17.77
N TYR A 449 -3.73 11.33 17.19
CA TYR A 449 -2.28 11.14 16.93
C TYR A 449 -1.70 12.23 16.02
N HIS A 450 -2.50 12.74 15.07
CA HIS A 450 -2.03 13.69 14.06
C HIS A 450 -3.02 14.86 13.85
N LEU A 451 -3.69 15.28 14.93
CA LEU A 451 -4.66 16.37 14.88
C LEU A 451 -4.04 17.68 14.35
N ALA A 452 -2.76 17.91 14.64
CA ALA A 452 -2.02 19.08 14.16
C ALA A 452 -1.99 19.19 12.62
N GLU A 453 -2.15 18.07 11.90
CA GLU A 453 -2.14 18.08 10.43
C GLU A 453 -3.42 18.72 9.82
N LEU A 454 -4.42 19.05 10.63
CA LEU A 454 -5.52 19.94 10.23
C LEU A 454 -4.99 21.33 9.82
N GLU A 455 -3.96 21.82 10.50
CA GLU A 455 -3.26 23.04 10.12
C GLU A 455 -2.56 22.87 8.76
N THR A 456 -1.84 21.75 8.56
CA THR A 456 -1.19 21.44 7.29
C THR A 456 -2.20 21.41 6.15
N ALA A 457 -3.34 20.75 6.34
CA ALA A 457 -4.43 20.71 5.36
C ALA A 457 -4.92 22.12 5.01
N ARG A 458 -5.19 22.95 6.03
CA ARG A 458 -5.66 24.33 5.85
C ARG A 458 -4.61 25.21 5.14
N ARG A 459 -3.37 25.18 5.62
CA ARG A 459 -2.27 26.00 5.09
C ARG A 459 -1.96 25.67 3.62
N ARG A 460 -2.13 24.41 3.23
CA ARG A 460 -1.84 23.93 1.87
C ARG A 460 -3.08 23.82 0.97
N GLY A 461 -4.26 24.12 1.49
CA GLY A 461 -5.51 24.01 0.72
C GLY A 461 -5.85 22.56 0.33
N ILE A 462 -5.37 21.57 1.11
CA ILE A 462 -5.60 20.14 0.87
C ILE A 462 -6.97 19.77 1.46
N SER A 463 -7.96 19.52 0.61
CA SER A 463 -9.34 19.23 1.05
C SER A 463 -9.61 17.72 1.04
N ALA A 464 -9.78 17.13 2.22
CA ALA A 464 -10.28 15.77 2.41
C ALA A 464 -11.48 15.78 3.36
N SER A 465 -12.52 15.01 3.05
CA SER A 465 -13.66 14.81 3.95
C SER A 465 -13.28 13.82 5.04
N HIS A 466 -13.64 14.10 6.29
CA HIS A 466 -13.32 13.25 7.42
C HIS A 466 -14.58 12.79 8.14
N ALA A 467 -14.71 11.49 8.38
CA ALA A 467 -15.70 10.88 9.26
C ALA A 467 -14.99 10.29 10.49
N ASN A 468 -15.38 10.74 11.68
CA ASN A 468 -14.82 10.26 12.93
C ASN A 468 -15.80 9.33 13.65
N MET A 469 -15.31 8.18 14.10
CA MET A 469 -16.07 7.27 14.95
C MET A 469 -15.62 7.43 16.39
N GLN A 470 -16.40 8.17 17.18
CA GLN A 470 -16.16 8.34 18.59
C GLN A 470 -16.51 7.03 19.34
N ARG A 471 -15.56 6.51 20.10
CA ARG A 471 -15.82 5.40 21.01
C ARG A 471 -16.72 5.93 22.13
N MET A 472 -17.91 5.33 22.30
CA MET A 472 -18.63 5.54 23.54
C MET A 472 -17.78 4.99 24.68
N ALA A 473 -17.55 5.81 25.69
CA ALA A 473 -16.89 5.37 26.91
C ALA A 473 -17.63 4.16 27.47
N CYS A 474 -16.91 3.06 27.68
CA CYS A 474 -17.39 1.94 28.49
C CYS A 474 -17.43 2.36 29.95
#